data_57cf53e188abc62c6cca9a771bfd060c
#
_entry.id   57cf53e188abc62c6cca9a771bfd060c
#
_cell.length_a   1.000
_cell.length_b   1.000
_cell.length_c   1.000
_cell.angle_alpha   90.00
_cell.angle_beta   90.00
_cell.angle_gamma   90.00
#
_symmetry.space_group_name_H-M   'P 1'
#
loop_
_entity.id
_entity.type
_entity.pdbx_description
1 polymer ?
#
loop_
_entity_poly.entity_id
_entity_poly.type
_entity_poly.pdbx_seq_one_letter_code
_entity_poly.pdbx_strand_id
1 'polypeptide(L)'
;MNISVEHIALPAADPSALKNWYEQVLGAKLVFDNGQNPPTYLISLANVWLEIYRAEAPLPERGNNKLAGFRHLALKVDSLATARTELEKRGVKFTEEIRPAAGAGNVLFFADGEGNLLHLVERPANFKW
;
A
#
# COMPACT_ATOMS: atom_id res chain seq x y z
N MET A 1 -21.18 -19.68 4.35
CA MET A 1 -20.56 -18.91 3.23
C MET A 1 -19.07 -18.80 3.50
N ASN A 2 -18.25 -19.13 2.51
CA ASN A 2 -16.80 -18.97 2.59
C ASN A 2 -16.42 -17.68 1.87
N ILE A 3 -15.77 -16.75 2.57
CA ILE A 3 -15.34 -15.46 2.02
C ILE A 3 -13.83 -15.35 2.13
N SER A 4 -13.20 -14.85 1.08
CA SER A 4 -11.79 -14.44 1.08
C SER A 4 -11.67 -13.08 0.43
N VAL A 5 -10.64 -12.32 0.80
CA VAL A 5 -10.33 -11.06 0.10
C VAL A 5 -9.61 -11.42 -1.20
N GLU A 6 -10.14 -10.94 -2.33
CA GLU A 6 -9.53 -11.18 -3.64
C GLU A 6 -8.68 -10.00 -4.07
N HIS A 7 -9.24 -8.79 -4.07
CA HIS A 7 -8.47 -7.59 -4.42
C HIS A 7 -8.96 -6.35 -3.65
N ILE A 8 -8.14 -5.32 -3.71
CA ILE A 8 -8.43 -3.96 -3.24
C ILE A 8 -8.31 -3.04 -4.45
N ALA A 9 -9.30 -2.18 -4.68
CA ALA A 9 -9.29 -1.24 -5.79
C ALA A 9 -8.59 0.08 -5.43
N LEU A 10 -7.71 0.52 -6.32
CA LEU A 10 -6.98 1.78 -6.22
C LEU A 10 -7.15 2.58 -7.53
N PRO A 11 -8.26 3.34 -7.67
CA PRO A 11 -8.35 4.29 -8.76
C PRO A 11 -7.23 5.33 -8.69
N ALA A 12 -6.60 5.61 -9.83
CA ALA A 12 -5.40 6.46 -9.92
C ALA A 12 -5.55 7.53 -11.01
N ALA A 13 -4.94 8.68 -10.79
CA ALA A 13 -4.83 9.71 -11.83
C ALA A 13 -3.98 9.19 -13.00
N ASP A 14 -2.94 8.42 -12.70
CA ASP A 14 -2.09 7.74 -13.68
C ASP A 14 -1.92 6.25 -13.27
N PRO A 15 -2.77 5.35 -13.77
CA PRO A 15 -2.70 3.93 -13.44
C PRO A 15 -1.35 3.28 -13.75
N SER A 16 -0.73 3.64 -14.87
CA SER A 16 0.58 3.08 -15.26
C SER A 16 1.69 3.52 -14.32
N ALA A 17 1.72 4.78 -13.93
CA ALA A 17 2.69 5.28 -12.97
C ALA A 17 2.51 4.64 -11.59
N LEU A 18 1.27 4.47 -11.12
CA LEU A 18 1.01 3.83 -9.84
C LEU A 18 1.41 2.35 -9.85
N LYS A 19 1.04 1.62 -10.92
CA LYS A 19 1.47 0.23 -11.10
C LYS A 19 3.01 0.12 -11.04
N ASN A 20 3.71 0.96 -11.78
CA ASN A 20 5.17 0.96 -11.80
C ASN A 20 5.77 1.26 -10.43
N TRP A 21 5.16 2.17 -9.67
CA TRP A 21 5.60 2.46 -8.31
C TRP A 21 5.51 1.22 -7.41
N TYR A 22 4.38 0.52 -7.41
CA TYR A 22 4.22 -0.71 -6.62
C TYR A 22 5.20 -1.81 -7.03
N GLU A 23 5.47 -1.95 -8.34
CA GLU A 23 6.46 -2.91 -8.83
C GLU A 23 7.88 -2.57 -8.38
N GLN A 24 8.29 -1.32 -8.54
CA GLN A 24 9.65 -0.87 -8.25
C GLN A 24 9.94 -0.74 -6.76
N VAL A 25 8.97 -0.22 -6.00
CA VAL A 25 9.17 0.09 -4.58
C VAL A 25 8.85 -1.10 -3.69
N LEU A 26 7.72 -1.76 -3.91
CA LEU A 26 7.23 -2.84 -3.06
C LEU A 26 7.39 -4.24 -3.66
N GLY A 27 7.91 -4.35 -4.87
CA GLY A 27 8.14 -5.65 -5.53
C GLY A 27 6.87 -6.35 -5.98
N ALA A 28 5.78 -5.61 -6.20
CA ALA A 28 4.55 -6.17 -6.75
C ALA A 28 4.78 -6.77 -8.14
N LYS A 29 3.93 -7.70 -8.53
CA LYS A 29 4.01 -8.38 -9.82
C LYS A 29 2.76 -8.15 -10.63
N LEU A 30 2.91 -7.84 -11.92
CA LEU A 30 1.78 -7.74 -12.83
C LEU A 30 1.11 -9.12 -12.98
N VAL A 31 -0.20 -9.15 -12.77
CA VAL A 31 -1.05 -10.34 -12.96
C VAL A 31 -1.88 -10.22 -14.22
N PHE A 32 -2.43 -9.03 -14.47
CA PHE A 32 -3.32 -8.77 -15.60
C PHE A 32 -3.18 -7.34 -16.09
N ASP A 33 -3.24 -7.18 -17.41
CA ASP A 33 -3.29 -5.90 -18.12
C ASP A 33 -4.39 -6.03 -19.19
N ASN A 34 -5.40 -5.16 -19.17
CA ASN A 34 -6.47 -5.21 -20.19
C ASN A 34 -6.03 -4.70 -21.56
N GLY A 35 -4.82 -4.14 -21.70
CA GLY A 35 -4.30 -3.64 -22.97
C GLY A 35 -5.02 -2.41 -23.54
N GLN A 36 -5.81 -1.72 -22.73
CA GLN A 36 -6.59 -0.56 -23.16
C GLN A 36 -5.98 0.76 -22.71
N ASN A 37 -6.55 1.87 -23.17
CA ASN A 37 -6.18 3.22 -22.78
C ASN A 37 -7.45 4.01 -22.41
N PRO A 38 -7.66 4.41 -21.13
CA PRO A 38 -6.75 4.15 -20.02
C PRO A 38 -6.71 2.66 -19.62
N PRO A 39 -5.58 2.18 -19.08
CA PRO A 39 -5.44 0.77 -18.74
C PRO A 39 -6.08 0.42 -17.39
N THR A 40 -6.39 -0.87 -17.24
CA THR A 40 -6.70 -1.49 -15.94
C THR A 40 -5.71 -2.62 -15.70
N TYR A 41 -5.14 -2.64 -14.49
CA TYR A 41 -4.17 -3.64 -14.07
C TYR A 41 -4.67 -4.40 -12.84
N LEU A 42 -4.30 -5.68 -12.76
CA LEU A 42 -4.21 -6.40 -11.50
C LEU A 42 -2.73 -6.66 -11.21
N ILE A 43 -2.31 -6.31 -10.02
CA ILE A 43 -0.95 -6.62 -9.53
C ILE A 43 -1.05 -7.40 -8.23
N SER A 44 -0.14 -8.33 -8.01
CA SER A 44 -0.05 -9.06 -6.74
C SER A 44 0.94 -8.37 -5.82
N LEU A 45 0.52 -8.10 -4.60
CA LEU A 45 1.34 -7.59 -3.52
C LEU A 45 1.22 -8.54 -2.33
N ALA A 46 2.27 -9.32 -2.06
CA ALA A 46 2.24 -10.37 -1.05
C ALA A 46 1.03 -11.32 -1.27
N ASN A 47 0.09 -11.33 -0.34
CA ASN A 47 -1.08 -12.23 -0.35
C ASN A 47 -2.38 -11.55 -0.79
N VAL A 48 -2.31 -10.36 -1.42
CA VAL A 48 -3.48 -9.61 -1.90
C VAL A 48 -3.21 -9.09 -3.31
N TRP A 49 -4.27 -8.91 -4.10
CA TRP A 49 -4.19 -8.22 -5.36
C TRP A 49 -4.67 -6.78 -5.22
N LEU A 50 -4.07 -5.90 -6.01
CA LEU A 50 -4.51 -4.52 -6.17
C LEU A 50 -5.02 -4.35 -7.61
N GLU A 51 -6.24 -3.85 -7.74
CA GLU A 51 -6.82 -3.47 -9.04
C GLU A 51 -6.60 -1.97 -9.23
N ILE A 52 -5.84 -1.60 -10.26
CA ILE A 52 -5.48 -0.20 -10.54
C ILE A 52 -6.11 0.21 -11.86
N TYR A 53 -6.93 1.26 -11.82
CA TYR A 53 -7.60 1.80 -13.00
C TYR A 53 -7.73 3.31 -12.91
N ARG A 54 -8.20 3.95 -13.98
CA ARG A 54 -8.32 5.41 -14.05
C ARG A 54 -9.39 5.93 -13.10
N ALA A 55 -8.98 6.90 -12.25
CA ALA A 55 -9.91 7.64 -11.40
C ALA A 55 -10.71 8.66 -12.23
N GLU A 56 -11.97 8.88 -11.86
CA GLU A 56 -12.80 9.94 -12.45
C GLU A 56 -12.48 11.30 -11.85
N ALA A 57 -12.10 11.32 -10.56
CA ALA A 57 -11.76 12.53 -9.82
C ALA A 57 -10.78 12.21 -8.69
N PRO A 58 -9.98 13.19 -8.24
CA PRO A 58 -9.10 12.97 -7.11
C PRO A 58 -9.89 12.83 -5.81
N LEU A 59 -9.38 12.03 -4.88
CA LEU A 59 -9.88 12.02 -3.51
C LEU A 59 -9.46 13.35 -2.85
N PRO A 60 -10.39 14.13 -2.26
CA PRO A 60 -10.09 15.45 -1.72
C PRO A 60 -9.00 15.44 -0.64
N GLU A 61 -8.94 14.38 0.18
CA GLU A 61 -7.99 14.29 1.27
C GLU A 61 -7.53 12.84 1.50
N ARG A 62 -6.29 12.53 1.12
CA ARG A 62 -5.74 11.15 1.16
C ARG A 62 -4.94 10.84 2.41
N GLY A 63 -4.15 11.80 2.89
CA GLY A 63 -3.19 11.59 3.97
C GLY A 63 -3.79 11.58 5.38
N ASN A 64 -5.07 11.84 5.54
CA ASN A 64 -5.70 11.90 6.86
C ASN A 64 -6.26 10.53 7.27
N ASN A 65 -5.54 9.85 8.15
CA ASN A 65 -5.92 8.53 8.66
C ASN A 65 -7.16 8.53 9.57
N LYS A 66 -7.71 9.69 9.90
CA LYS A 66 -8.84 9.83 10.83
C LYS A 66 -10.19 10.04 10.14
N LEU A 67 -10.20 10.19 8.82
CA LEU A 67 -11.45 10.29 8.08
C LEU A 67 -12.13 8.92 7.97
N ALA A 68 -13.45 8.91 7.91
CA ALA A 68 -14.24 7.70 7.78
C ALA A 68 -13.97 6.97 6.46
N GLY A 69 -14.10 5.65 6.46
CA GLY A 69 -13.88 4.78 5.30
C GLY A 69 -12.52 4.08 5.33
N PHE A 70 -12.17 3.38 4.25
CA PHE A 70 -10.85 2.76 4.10
C PHE A 70 -9.77 3.83 4.09
N ARG A 71 -8.76 3.71 4.96
CA ARG A 71 -7.75 4.76 5.13
C ARG A 71 -6.35 4.35 4.72
N HIS A 72 -5.93 3.15 5.06
CA HIS A 72 -4.57 2.72 4.76
C HIS A 72 -4.48 1.23 4.52
N LEU A 73 -3.42 0.83 3.84
CA LEU A 73 -2.99 -0.55 3.71
C LEU A 73 -1.82 -0.80 4.66
N ALA A 74 -1.98 -1.78 5.53
CA ALA A 74 -0.94 -2.18 6.47
C ALA A 74 -0.09 -3.32 5.89
N LEU A 75 1.22 -3.15 5.88
CA LEU A 75 2.20 -4.12 5.38
C LEU A 75 3.04 -4.63 6.56
N LYS A 76 2.89 -5.91 6.90
CA LYS A 76 3.69 -6.52 7.95
C LYS A 76 5.12 -6.72 7.48
N VAL A 77 6.07 -6.36 8.34
CA VAL A 77 7.51 -6.56 8.14
C VAL A 77 8.12 -7.20 9.38
N ASP A 78 9.25 -7.88 9.21
CA ASP A 78 9.97 -8.48 10.33
C ASP A 78 10.78 -7.46 11.13
N SER A 79 11.24 -6.39 10.46
CA SER A 79 11.98 -5.29 11.09
C SER A 79 11.63 -3.96 10.41
N LEU A 80 11.09 -3.02 11.18
CA LEU A 80 10.82 -1.66 10.71
C LEU A 80 12.11 -0.95 10.29
N ALA A 81 13.19 -1.11 11.04
CA ALA A 81 14.47 -0.48 10.74
C ALA A 81 15.02 -0.93 9.39
N THR A 82 15.01 -2.23 9.13
CA THR A 82 15.48 -2.80 7.85
C THR A 82 14.57 -2.39 6.70
N ALA A 83 13.26 -2.51 6.87
CA ALA A 83 12.30 -2.15 5.83
C ALA A 83 12.35 -0.66 5.49
N ARG A 84 12.48 0.21 6.49
CA ARG A 84 12.67 1.65 6.30
C ARG A 84 13.90 1.94 5.43
N THR A 85 15.05 1.36 5.79
CA THR A 85 16.31 1.56 5.05
C THR A 85 16.17 1.10 3.59
N GLU A 86 15.55 -0.06 3.35
CA GLU A 86 15.32 -0.57 2.00
C GLU A 86 14.40 0.33 1.18
N LEU A 87 13.31 0.80 1.76
CA LEU A 87 12.36 1.68 1.07
C LEU A 87 12.94 3.07 0.81
N GLU A 88 13.74 3.60 1.73
CA GLU A 88 14.46 4.87 1.51
C GLU A 88 15.42 4.78 0.32
N LYS A 89 16.13 3.65 0.16
CA LYS A 89 16.98 3.38 -1.01
C LYS A 89 16.18 3.35 -2.32
N ARG A 90 14.91 2.97 -2.24
CA ARG A 90 13.98 2.94 -3.39
C ARG A 90 13.22 4.25 -3.59
N GLY A 91 13.58 5.30 -2.86
CA GLY A 91 13.03 6.65 -3.02
C GLY A 91 11.83 6.99 -2.15
N VAL A 92 11.43 6.12 -1.22
CA VAL A 92 10.37 6.45 -0.26
C VAL A 92 10.89 7.46 0.75
N LYS A 93 10.10 8.50 1.00
CA LYS A 93 10.38 9.51 2.02
C LYS A 93 9.45 9.30 3.22
N PHE A 94 10.03 9.03 4.37
CA PHE A 94 9.28 8.92 5.63
C PHE A 94 9.29 10.29 6.32
N THR A 95 8.11 10.85 6.48
CA THR A 95 7.91 12.16 7.12
C THR A 95 7.36 12.06 8.53
N GLU A 96 7.01 10.84 8.97
CA GLU A 96 6.46 10.57 10.28
C GLU A 96 7.42 9.72 11.12
N GLU A 97 7.27 9.81 12.43
CA GLU A 97 8.00 8.99 13.38
C GLU A 97 7.33 7.62 13.58
N ILE A 98 8.14 6.64 14.00
CA ILE A 98 7.64 5.34 14.46
C ILE A 98 6.78 5.57 15.69
N ARG A 99 5.62 4.92 15.74
CA ARG A 99 4.68 5.02 16.86
C ARG A 99 4.09 3.65 17.20
N PRO A 100 3.52 3.50 18.41
CA PRO A 100 2.88 2.24 18.79
C PRO A 100 1.76 1.83 17.87
N ALA A 101 1.68 0.54 17.57
CA ALA A 101 0.59 -0.07 16.80
C ALA A 101 -0.56 -0.48 17.71
N ALA A 102 -1.79 -0.43 17.20
CA ALA A 102 -2.91 -1.10 17.86
C ALA A 102 -2.64 -2.59 17.99
N GLY A 103 -2.87 -3.16 19.16
CA GLY A 103 -2.69 -4.58 19.45
C GLY A 103 -1.28 -5.01 19.85
N ALA A 104 -0.28 -4.20 19.76
CA ALA A 104 1.12 -4.32 20.09
C ALA A 104 2.06 -4.20 18.88
N GLY A 105 3.30 -3.83 19.12
CA GLY A 105 4.32 -3.55 18.12
C GLY A 105 4.34 -2.08 17.70
N ASN A 106 4.91 -1.81 16.55
CA ASN A 106 5.12 -0.45 16.07
C ASN A 106 4.71 -0.29 14.61
N VAL A 107 4.36 0.93 14.22
CA VAL A 107 4.02 1.29 12.85
C VAL A 107 4.82 2.49 12.38
N LEU A 108 5.01 2.55 11.05
CA LEU A 108 5.63 3.68 10.36
C LEU A 108 4.83 3.98 9.10
N PHE A 109 4.22 5.15 9.03
CA PHE A 109 3.39 5.56 7.90
C PHE A 109 4.20 6.15 6.75
N PHE A 110 3.72 5.94 5.54
CA PHE A 110 4.23 6.53 4.31
C PHE A 110 3.13 6.57 3.26
N ALA A 111 3.42 7.14 2.10
CA ALA A 111 2.46 7.24 1.00
C ALA A 111 2.97 6.50 -0.25
N ASP A 112 2.03 5.98 -1.06
CA ASP A 112 2.34 5.48 -2.39
C ASP A 112 2.52 6.63 -3.41
N GLY A 113 2.73 6.28 -4.68
CA GLY A 113 2.97 7.25 -5.75
C GLY A 113 1.79 8.19 -6.04
N GLU A 114 0.58 7.86 -5.60
CA GLU A 114 -0.63 8.70 -5.73
C GLU A 114 -1.01 9.41 -4.42
N GLY A 115 -0.25 9.19 -3.36
CA GLY A 115 -0.53 9.74 -2.04
C GLY A 115 -1.49 8.90 -1.20
N ASN A 116 -1.79 7.67 -1.58
CA ASN A 116 -2.56 6.75 -0.75
C ASN A 116 -1.74 6.37 0.48
N LEU A 117 -2.40 6.28 1.63
CA LEU A 117 -1.74 6.04 2.89
C LEU A 117 -1.43 4.56 3.08
N LEU A 118 -0.17 4.28 3.38
CA LEU A 118 0.34 2.95 3.72
C LEU A 118 0.99 3.00 5.09
N HIS A 119 1.13 1.86 5.76
CA HIS A 119 2.08 1.76 6.84
C HIS A 119 2.79 0.40 6.90
N LEU A 120 4.02 0.43 7.36
CA LEU A 120 4.72 -0.76 7.81
C LEU A 120 4.28 -1.07 9.24
N VAL A 121 4.11 -2.34 9.56
CA VAL A 121 3.84 -2.79 10.94
C VAL A 121 4.78 -3.92 11.33
N GLU A 122 5.48 -3.72 12.45
CA GLU A 122 6.30 -4.74 13.08
C GLU A 122 5.58 -5.23 14.33
N ARG A 123 5.31 -6.54 14.39
CA ARG A 123 4.67 -7.18 15.53
C ARG A 123 5.70 -7.90 16.37
N PRO A 124 5.53 -7.97 17.70
CA PRO A 124 6.42 -8.77 18.55
C PRO A 124 6.30 -10.27 18.18
N ALA A 125 7.36 -11.03 18.42
CA ALA A 125 7.44 -12.45 18.07
C ALA A 125 6.30 -13.31 18.68
N ASN A 126 5.78 -12.91 19.84
CA ASN A 126 4.68 -13.60 20.54
C ASN A 126 3.28 -13.07 20.14
N PHE A 127 3.19 -12.21 19.15
CA PHE A 127 1.90 -11.69 18.67
C PHE A 127 1.06 -12.83 18.06
N LYS A 128 -0.17 -13.00 18.53
CA LYS A 128 -1.10 -14.01 18.03
C LYS A 128 -2.17 -13.35 17.15
N TRP A 129 -2.41 -13.98 16.01
CA TRP A 129 -3.46 -13.61 15.05
C TRP A 129 -4.78 -14.26 15.41
#